data_a8fd45fbebcb3c6859ed4800fb23acf4
#
_entry.id   a8fd45fbebcb3c6859ed4800fb23acf4
#
_cell.length_a   1.000
_cell.length_b   1.000
_cell.length_c   1.000
_cell.angle_alpha   90.00
_cell.angle_beta   90.00
_cell.angle_gamma   90.00
#
_symmetry.space_group_name_H-M   'P 1'
#
loop_
_entity.id
_entity.type
_entity.pdbx_description
1 polymer ?
#
loop_
_entity_poly.entity_id
_entity_poly.type
_entity_poly.pdbx_seq_one_letter_code
_entity_poly.pdbx_strand_id
1 'polypeptide(L)'
;MKKIFVPVNEPIISKIERDYLLACIKNKEVSSSGNFVKEFEKQFAKKVNRKYAVAASNGTAALQLAYESLNLKKGDEVIIPAFTIISCILPVVRSA
;
A
#
# COMPACT_ATOMS: atom_id res chain seq x y z
N MET A 1 1.23 13.16 39.05
CA MET A 1 0.35 12.69 37.95
C MET A 1 1.18 11.94 36.91
N LYS A 2 0.83 10.68 36.58
CA LYS A 2 1.48 9.98 35.48
C LYS A 2 1.11 10.69 34.16
N LYS A 3 2.10 11.13 33.39
CA LYS A 3 1.86 11.65 32.05
C LYS A 3 1.30 10.52 31.18
N ILE A 4 0.07 10.68 30.69
CA ILE A 4 -0.53 9.78 29.71
C ILE A 4 0.07 10.17 28.36
N PHE A 5 0.83 9.25 27.75
CA PHE A 5 1.31 9.41 26.37
C PHE A 5 0.24 8.84 25.43
N VAL A 6 -0.22 9.68 24.50
CA VAL A 6 -1.16 9.25 23.45
C VAL A 6 -0.39 9.32 22.13
N PRO A 7 -0.13 8.18 21.48
CA PRO A 7 0.56 8.18 20.20
C PRO A 7 -0.34 8.76 19.10
N VAL A 8 0.26 9.34 18.07
CA VAL A 8 -0.46 9.88 16.90
C VAL A 8 -1.12 8.75 16.10
N ASN A 9 -0.44 7.62 16.03
CA ASN A 9 -0.95 6.39 15.45
C ASN A 9 -0.27 5.19 16.13
N GLU A 10 -0.97 4.08 16.21
CA GLU A 10 -0.44 2.82 16.74
C GLU A 10 -1.00 1.67 15.89
N PRO A 11 -0.15 0.83 15.27
CA PRO A 11 -0.63 -0.31 14.50
C PRO A 11 -1.25 -1.37 15.43
N ILE A 12 -2.40 -1.88 15.04
CA ILE A 12 -3.02 -3.01 15.72
C ILE A 12 -2.51 -4.29 15.06
N ILE A 13 -1.72 -5.06 15.81
CA ILE A 13 -1.20 -6.37 15.38
C ILE A 13 -1.82 -7.43 16.28
N SER A 14 -2.61 -8.31 15.67
CA SER A 14 -3.30 -9.39 16.36
C SER A 14 -2.57 -10.75 16.19
N LYS A 15 -3.20 -11.80 16.69
CA LYS A 15 -2.71 -13.16 16.47
C LYS A 15 -2.75 -13.54 14.98
N ILE A 16 -3.71 -13.02 14.23
CA ILE A 16 -3.92 -13.37 12.81
C ILE A 16 -2.71 -12.95 11.97
N GLU A 17 -2.26 -11.70 12.08
CA GLU A 17 -1.10 -11.18 11.32
C GLU A 17 0.16 -11.97 11.65
N ARG A 18 0.36 -12.28 12.94
CA ARG A 18 1.49 -13.10 13.40
C ARG A 18 1.46 -14.50 12.79
N ASP A 19 0.31 -15.16 12.80
CA ASP A 19 0.17 -16.52 12.29
C ASP A 19 0.42 -16.57 10.76
N TYR A 20 -0.03 -15.55 9.99
CA TYR A 20 0.30 -15.40 8.57
C TYR A 20 1.80 -15.21 8.33
N LEU A 21 2.46 -14.35 9.11
CA LEU A 21 3.92 -14.15 8.99
C LEU A 21 4.69 -15.44 9.28
N LEU A 22 4.32 -16.18 10.32
CA LEU A 22 4.95 -17.46 10.65
C LEU A 22 4.72 -18.49 9.53
N ALA A 23 3.55 -18.51 8.91
CA ALA A 23 3.26 -19.37 7.76
C ALA A 23 4.13 -19.00 6.55
N CYS A 24 4.33 -17.70 6.25
CA CYS A 24 5.24 -17.26 5.21
C CYS A 24 6.66 -17.77 5.42
N ILE A 25 7.19 -17.64 6.64
CA ILE A 25 8.52 -18.12 6.98
C ILE A 25 8.62 -19.65 6.86
N LYS A 26 7.65 -20.38 7.41
CA LYS A 26 7.60 -21.84 7.35
C LYS A 26 7.57 -22.37 5.92
N ASN A 27 6.83 -21.70 5.05
CA ASN A 27 6.68 -22.06 3.64
C ASN A 27 7.79 -21.49 2.75
N LYS A 28 8.73 -20.72 3.32
CA LYS A 28 9.80 -20.02 2.59
C LYS A 28 9.27 -19.01 1.55
N GLU A 29 8.08 -18.46 1.78
CA GLU A 29 7.44 -17.45 0.94
C GLU A 29 7.86 -16.04 1.38
N VAL A 30 9.12 -15.69 1.12
CA VAL A 30 9.72 -14.41 1.54
C VAL A 30 10.02 -13.48 0.35
N SER A 31 9.45 -13.78 -0.80
CA SER A 31 9.62 -12.98 -2.03
C SER A 31 8.29 -12.46 -2.56
N SER A 32 8.34 -11.63 -3.61
CA SER A 32 7.16 -11.06 -4.28
C SER A 32 6.32 -12.08 -5.07
N SER A 33 6.75 -13.32 -5.20
CA SER A 33 6.08 -14.36 -5.99
C SER A 33 5.33 -15.41 -5.16
N GLY A 34 5.17 -15.18 -3.85
CA GLY A 34 4.51 -16.11 -2.94
C GLY A 34 3.00 -16.23 -3.14
N ASN A 35 2.41 -17.31 -2.60
CA ASN A 35 0.96 -17.53 -2.65
C ASN A 35 0.18 -16.46 -1.87
N PHE A 36 0.74 -15.93 -0.79
CA PHE A 36 0.10 -14.88 0.00
C PHE A 36 -0.05 -13.58 -0.79
N VAL A 37 0.89 -13.24 -1.67
CA VAL A 37 0.76 -12.07 -2.56
C VAL A 37 -0.42 -12.24 -3.51
N LYS A 38 -0.52 -13.40 -4.16
CA LYS A 38 -1.63 -13.71 -5.08
C LYS A 38 -2.98 -13.69 -4.38
N GLU A 39 -3.05 -14.27 -3.19
CA GLU A 39 -4.29 -14.29 -2.42
C GLU A 39 -4.68 -12.88 -1.93
N PHE A 40 -3.70 -12.07 -1.50
CA PHE A 40 -3.93 -10.66 -1.17
C PHE A 40 -4.50 -9.88 -2.36
N GLU A 41 -3.90 -9.97 -3.53
CA GLU A 41 -4.37 -9.31 -4.74
C GLU A 41 -5.80 -9.71 -5.09
N LYS A 42 -6.09 -11.00 -5.04
CA LYS A 42 -7.44 -11.55 -5.29
C LYS A 42 -8.48 -11.04 -4.31
N GLN A 43 -8.18 -11.10 -3.01
CA GLN A 43 -9.10 -10.67 -1.96
C GLN A 43 -9.30 -9.15 -1.98
N PHE A 44 -8.23 -8.39 -2.21
CA PHE A 44 -8.31 -6.94 -2.31
C PHE A 44 -9.11 -6.51 -3.54
N ALA A 45 -8.88 -7.09 -4.71
CA ALA A 45 -9.67 -6.83 -5.91
C ALA A 45 -11.17 -7.05 -5.66
N LYS A 46 -11.53 -8.17 -5.01
CA LYS A 46 -12.91 -8.47 -4.62
C LYS A 46 -13.47 -7.42 -3.65
N LYS A 47 -12.68 -7.04 -2.63
CA LYS A 47 -13.10 -6.07 -1.61
C LYS A 47 -13.44 -4.70 -2.18
N VAL A 48 -12.67 -4.25 -3.18
CA VAL A 48 -12.87 -2.95 -3.84
C VAL A 48 -13.70 -3.04 -5.12
N ASN A 49 -14.32 -4.21 -5.38
CA ASN A 49 -15.13 -4.48 -6.57
C ASN A 49 -14.39 -4.16 -7.89
N ARG A 50 -13.16 -4.64 -8.00
CA ARG A 50 -12.34 -4.52 -9.20
C ARG A 50 -11.97 -5.90 -9.74
N LYS A 51 -11.67 -5.97 -11.04
CA LYS A 51 -11.30 -7.22 -11.70
C LYS A 51 -9.91 -7.69 -11.28
N TYR A 52 -9.00 -6.76 -11.08
CA TYR A 52 -7.61 -7.00 -10.71
C TYR A 52 -7.15 -6.07 -9.60
N ALA A 53 -6.15 -6.50 -8.86
CA ALA A 53 -5.33 -5.69 -7.97
C ALA A 53 -3.89 -6.11 -8.14
N VAL A 54 -2.98 -5.19 -7.89
CA VAL A 54 -1.52 -5.42 -7.95
C VAL A 54 -0.93 -4.98 -6.61
N ALA A 55 -0.21 -5.89 -5.97
CA ALA A 55 0.50 -5.60 -4.75
C ALA A 55 1.79 -4.81 -5.04
N ALA A 56 2.08 -3.83 -4.21
CA ALA A 56 3.30 -3.06 -4.25
C ALA A 56 3.99 -3.10 -2.87
N SER A 57 5.27 -2.82 -2.83
CA SER A 57 6.08 -2.89 -1.59
C SER A 57 5.64 -1.88 -0.51
N ASN A 58 5.04 -0.78 -0.91
CA ASN A 58 4.54 0.28 -0.04
C ASN A 58 3.58 1.20 -0.79
N GLY A 59 2.91 2.11 -0.05
CA GLY A 59 1.94 3.05 -0.62
C GLY A 59 2.54 4.03 -1.63
N THR A 60 3.78 4.46 -1.45
CA THR A 60 4.47 5.35 -2.41
C THR A 60 4.65 4.67 -3.76
N ALA A 61 5.11 3.42 -3.76
CA ALA A 61 5.26 2.62 -4.98
C ALA A 61 3.90 2.35 -5.65
N ALA A 62 2.87 2.08 -4.85
CA ALA A 62 1.51 1.88 -5.37
C ALA A 62 0.96 3.15 -6.04
N LEU A 63 1.16 4.32 -5.44
CA LEU A 63 0.77 5.61 -6.04
C LEU A 63 1.56 5.89 -7.32
N GLN A 64 2.87 5.66 -7.32
CA GLN A 64 3.68 5.85 -8.52
C GLN A 64 3.17 4.97 -9.67
N LEU A 65 2.93 3.70 -9.42
CA LEU A 65 2.38 2.77 -10.42
C LEU A 65 1.01 3.24 -10.94
N ALA A 66 0.15 3.75 -10.05
CA ALA A 66 -1.15 4.30 -10.43
C ALA A 66 -1.01 5.51 -11.35
N TYR A 67 -0.15 6.48 -11.02
CA TYR A 67 0.08 7.65 -11.84
C TYR A 67 0.70 7.31 -13.21
N GLU A 68 1.67 6.42 -13.24
CA GLU A 68 2.27 5.95 -14.50
C GLU A 68 1.24 5.28 -15.41
N SER A 69 0.28 4.54 -14.83
CA SER A 69 -0.79 3.88 -15.59
C SER A 69 -1.78 4.87 -16.22
N LEU A 70 -1.87 6.10 -15.72
CA LEU A 70 -2.74 7.14 -16.26
C LEU A 70 -2.16 7.84 -17.51
N ASN A 71 -0.87 7.63 -17.81
CA ASN A 71 -0.16 8.29 -18.92
C ASN A 71 -0.31 9.82 -18.92
N LEU A 72 -0.19 10.44 -17.74
CA LEU A 72 -0.28 11.88 -17.57
C LEU A 72 0.75 12.61 -18.44
N LYS A 73 0.34 13.76 -18.99
CA LYS A 73 1.16 14.58 -19.89
C LYS A 73 1.36 15.97 -19.29
N LYS A 74 2.35 16.68 -19.84
CA LYS A 74 2.57 18.08 -19.46
C LYS A 74 1.31 18.90 -19.69
N GLY A 75 0.83 19.54 -18.62
CA GLY A 75 -0.40 20.34 -18.61
C GLY A 75 -1.61 19.63 -17.96
N ASP A 76 -1.50 18.32 -17.67
CA ASP A 76 -2.53 17.64 -16.89
C ASP A 76 -2.48 18.09 -15.42
N GLU A 77 -3.64 18.19 -14.80
CA GLU A 77 -3.80 18.62 -13.41
C GLU A 77 -4.23 17.44 -12.54
N VAL A 78 -3.63 17.35 -11.36
CA VAL A 78 -3.94 16.32 -10.36
C VAL A 78 -4.35 16.99 -9.05
N ILE A 79 -5.55 16.69 -8.59
CA ILE A 79 -6.05 17.20 -7.30
C ILE A 79 -5.56 16.29 -6.18
N ILE A 80 -4.87 16.88 -5.22
CA ILE A 80 -4.35 16.19 -4.04
C ILE A 80 -4.73 16.95 -2.76
N PRO A 81 -4.89 16.25 -1.61
CA PRO A 81 -5.14 16.91 -0.32
C PRO A 81 -3.98 17.83 0.07
N ALA A 82 -4.26 19.02 0.61
CA ALA A 82 -3.24 19.94 1.11
C ALA A 82 -2.56 19.42 2.40
N PHE A 83 -3.29 18.65 3.21
CA PHE A 83 -2.78 18.00 4.41
C PHE A 83 -2.67 16.50 4.19
N THR A 84 -1.51 16.05 3.74
CA THR A 84 -1.23 14.64 3.46
C THR A 84 0.27 14.36 3.50
N ILE A 85 0.63 13.07 3.45
CA ILE A 85 2.03 12.64 3.35
C ILE A 85 2.60 13.00 1.98
N ILE A 86 3.88 13.38 1.94
CA ILE A 86 4.59 13.79 0.72
C ILE A 86 4.56 12.75 -0.41
N SER A 87 4.40 11.49 -0.07
CA SER A 87 4.25 10.39 -1.03
C SER A 87 3.11 10.57 -2.04
N CYS A 88 2.11 11.40 -1.71
CA CYS A 88 1.02 11.71 -2.65
C CYS A 88 1.46 12.68 -3.76
N ILE A 89 2.48 13.51 -3.50
CA ILE A 89 2.95 14.56 -4.41
C ILE A 89 4.09 14.06 -5.29
N LEU A 90 5.04 13.32 -4.70
CA LEU A 90 6.26 12.90 -5.37
C LEU A 90 6.04 12.17 -6.71
N PRO A 91 5.09 11.23 -6.83
CA PRO A 91 4.85 10.56 -8.10
C PRO A 91 4.35 11.51 -9.19
N VAL A 92 3.51 12.48 -8.85
CA VAL A 92 2.99 13.49 -9.81
C VAL A 92 4.14 14.31 -10.37
N VAL A 93 5.02 14.83 -9.50
CA VAL A 93 6.19 15.65 -9.92
C VAL A 93 7.18 14.84 -10.76
N ARG A 94 7.29 13.52 -10.52
CA ARG A 94 8.20 12.64 -11.28
C ARG A 94 7.64 12.18 -12.61
N SER A 95 6.31 12.14 -12.75
CA SER A 95 5.64 11.70 -13.98
C SER A 95 5.42 12.86 -14.98
N ALA A 96 5.61 14.09 -14.54
CA ALA A 96 5.51 15.31 -15.36
C ALA A 96 6.87 15.66 -15.94
#